data_b8bba170c2e42fd4459d8d17622cd9cb
#
_entry.id   b8bba170c2e42fd4459d8d17622cd9cb
#
_cell.length_a   1.000
_cell.length_b   1.000
_cell.length_c   1.000
_cell.angle_alpha   90.00
_cell.angle_beta   90.00
_cell.angle_gamma   90.00
#
_symmetry.space_group_name_H-M   'P 1'
#
loop_
_entity.id
_entity.type
_entity.pdbx_description
1 polymer ?
#
loop_
_entity_poly.entity_id
_entity_poly.type
_entity_poly.pdbx_seq_one_letter_code
_entity_poly.pdbx_strand_id
1 'polypeptide(L)'
;DHFAFKLFDIQQLLPALGTVGLILIVFEGALDLTYESSKRIFIRKAFVGALVLLLVTTAAIAAILETVTAAPPHACIANAIPLSVISSAVAIPSASGLLPQQKEFVTYESSFSDILGIILFNFIVTNDSFGAGAFGHLSMEIIAVLLLSAVFSMALLWTLGRIKHHVKFF
;
A
#
# COMPACT_ATOMS: atom_id res chain seq x y z
N ASP A 1 22.12 21.89 -34.01
CA ASP A 1 21.59 23.17 -33.56
C ASP A 1 20.36 22.92 -32.66
N HIS A 2 20.53 22.96 -31.43
CA HIS A 2 19.85 23.46 -30.24
C HIS A 2 18.32 23.34 -30.18
N PHE A 3 17.78 22.13 -30.07
CA PHE A 3 16.62 21.87 -29.26
C PHE A 3 17.06 21.16 -27.97
N ALA A 4 17.82 21.87 -27.14
CA ALA A 4 17.92 21.52 -25.74
C ALA A 4 16.59 21.90 -25.08
N PHE A 5 15.58 21.04 -25.25
CA PHE A 5 14.51 20.95 -24.31
C PHE A 5 15.22 20.63 -22.98
N LYS A 6 15.35 21.61 -22.10
CA LYS A 6 15.63 21.38 -20.69
C LYS A 6 14.47 20.50 -20.24
N LEU A 7 14.65 19.20 -20.33
CA LEU A 7 13.81 18.25 -19.65
C LEU A 7 13.78 18.73 -18.21
N PHE A 8 12.66 19.30 -17.82
CA PHE A 8 12.27 19.49 -16.42
C PHE A 8 12.89 18.34 -15.68
N ASP A 9 13.63 18.63 -14.61
CA ASP A 9 14.47 17.66 -13.93
C ASP A 9 13.60 16.47 -13.53
N ILE A 10 13.54 15.46 -14.40
CA ILE A 10 12.68 14.27 -14.27
C ILE A 10 12.93 13.61 -12.92
N GLN A 11 14.15 13.74 -12.40
CA GLN A 11 14.52 13.22 -11.10
C GLN A 11 13.78 13.91 -9.94
N GLN A 12 13.38 15.17 -10.08
CA GLN A 12 12.57 15.86 -9.06
C GLN A 12 11.07 15.58 -9.22
N LEU A 13 10.60 15.32 -10.44
CA LEU A 13 9.20 14.97 -10.70
C LEU A 13 8.87 13.52 -10.35
N LEU A 14 9.84 12.62 -10.46
CA LEU A 14 9.63 11.17 -10.24
C LEU A 14 9.07 10.85 -8.85
N PRO A 15 9.60 11.39 -7.74
CA PRO A 15 9.03 11.18 -6.41
C PRO A 15 7.60 11.72 -6.27
N ALA A 16 7.33 12.89 -6.83
CA ALA A 16 6.00 13.50 -6.78
C ALA A 16 4.96 12.68 -7.57
N LEU A 17 5.30 12.25 -8.79
CA LEU A 17 4.46 11.38 -9.60
C LEU A 17 4.26 10.00 -8.94
N GLY A 18 5.31 9.45 -8.35
CA GLY A 18 5.24 8.20 -7.58
C GLY A 18 4.29 8.32 -6.39
N THR A 19 4.38 9.41 -5.64
CA THR A 19 3.49 9.67 -4.49
C THR A 19 2.03 9.83 -4.94
N VAL A 20 1.77 10.60 -6.00
CA VAL A 20 0.42 10.76 -6.55
C VAL A 20 -0.12 9.42 -7.07
N GLY A 21 0.69 8.66 -7.81
CA GLY A 21 0.31 7.33 -8.30
C GLY A 21 -0.04 6.38 -7.15
N LEU A 22 0.78 6.36 -6.10
CA LEU A 22 0.53 5.57 -4.90
C LEU A 22 -0.78 5.95 -4.19
N ILE A 23 -1.04 7.26 -4.02
CA ILE A 23 -2.28 7.74 -3.43
C ILE A 23 -3.49 7.29 -4.26
N LEU A 24 -3.42 7.37 -5.58
CA LEU A 24 -4.50 6.96 -6.47
C LEU A 24 -4.76 5.45 -6.40
N ILE A 25 -3.72 4.62 -6.38
CA ILE A 25 -3.84 3.17 -6.28
C ILE A 25 -4.48 2.77 -4.95
N VAL A 26 -3.99 3.34 -3.83
CA VAL A 26 -4.56 3.06 -2.50
C VAL A 26 -6.01 3.56 -2.41
N PHE A 27 -6.32 4.70 -3.01
CA PHE A 27 -7.67 5.25 -3.03
C PHE A 27 -8.62 4.37 -3.86
N GLU A 28 -8.21 3.91 -5.04
CA GLU A 28 -8.98 2.99 -5.88
C GLU A 28 -9.26 1.67 -5.13
N GLY A 29 -8.24 1.06 -4.54
CA GLY A 29 -8.40 -0.15 -3.73
C GLY A 29 -9.34 0.06 -2.53
N ALA A 30 -9.28 1.22 -1.88
CA ALA A 30 -10.16 1.56 -0.76
C ALA A 30 -11.63 1.74 -1.17
N LEU A 31 -11.91 2.23 -2.38
CA LEU A 31 -13.28 2.39 -2.89
C LEU A 31 -13.98 1.05 -3.14
N ASP A 32 -13.22 0.02 -3.48
CA ASP A 32 -13.75 -1.33 -3.72
C ASP A 32 -14.01 -2.10 -2.40
N LEU A 33 -13.55 -1.58 -1.26
CA LEU A 33 -13.70 -2.22 0.04
C LEU A 33 -15.05 -1.85 0.69
N THR A 34 -15.97 -2.79 0.74
CA THR A 34 -17.22 -2.65 1.49
C THR A 34 -17.09 -3.30 2.86
N TYR A 35 -17.08 -2.47 3.92
CA TYR A 35 -17.03 -2.99 5.29
C TYR A 35 -18.43 -3.41 5.77
N GLU A 36 -18.61 -4.71 6.00
CA GLU A 36 -19.76 -5.28 6.70
C GLU A 36 -19.29 -6.02 7.96
N SER A 37 -19.97 -5.80 9.07
CA SER A 37 -19.64 -6.47 10.35
C SER A 37 -19.70 -8.00 10.27
N SER A 38 -20.51 -8.55 9.37
CA SER A 38 -20.63 -9.98 9.08
C SER A 38 -19.35 -10.57 8.47
N LYS A 39 -18.52 -9.74 7.83
CA LYS A 39 -17.32 -10.16 7.08
C LYS A 39 -16.02 -10.08 7.90
N ARG A 40 -16.08 -9.82 9.21
CA ARG A 40 -14.87 -9.68 10.05
C ARG A 40 -13.89 -10.85 9.95
N ILE A 41 -14.40 -12.08 9.95
CA ILE A 41 -13.57 -13.29 9.86
C ILE A 41 -12.91 -13.37 8.48
N PHE A 42 -13.64 -13.02 7.44
CA PHE A 42 -13.18 -13.00 6.07
C PHE A 42 -12.05 -11.97 5.86
N ILE A 43 -12.29 -10.73 6.31
CA ILE A 43 -11.31 -9.64 6.27
C ILE A 43 -10.03 -10.01 7.04
N ARG A 44 -10.18 -10.61 8.24
CA ARG A 44 -9.01 -11.08 9.01
C ARG A 44 -8.22 -12.16 8.27
N LYS A 45 -8.89 -13.08 7.56
CA LYS A 45 -8.21 -14.10 6.76
C LYS A 45 -7.43 -13.46 5.60
N ALA A 46 -8.02 -12.49 4.89
CA ALA A 46 -7.34 -11.77 3.83
C ALA A 46 -6.12 -10.99 4.36
N PHE A 47 -6.25 -10.31 5.51
CA PHE A 47 -5.14 -9.62 6.17
C PHE A 47 -4.00 -10.56 6.54
N VAL A 48 -4.31 -11.69 7.20
CA VAL A 48 -3.29 -12.68 7.58
C VAL A 48 -2.67 -13.31 6.34
N GLY A 49 -3.46 -13.60 5.30
CA GLY A 49 -2.96 -14.09 4.02
C GLY A 49 -1.95 -13.12 3.39
N ALA A 50 -2.34 -11.84 3.25
CA ALA A 50 -1.47 -10.81 2.73
C ALA A 50 -0.16 -10.66 3.53
N LEU A 51 -0.25 -10.64 4.87
CA LEU A 51 0.92 -10.53 5.74
C LEU A 51 1.87 -11.72 5.60
N VAL A 52 1.34 -12.93 5.67
CA VAL A 52 2.15 -14.16 5.56
C VAL A 52 2.80 -14.25 4.19
N LEU A 53 2.03 -14.01 3.12
CA LEU A 53 2.55 -14.08 1.77
C LEU A 53 3.63 -13.02 1.53
N LEU A 54 3.39 -11.78 1.97
CA LEU A 54 4.38 -10.70 1.88
C LEU A 54 5.67 -11.06 2.60
N LEU A 55 5.60 -11.57 3.83
CA LEU A 55 6.79 -11.92 4.60
C LEU A 55 7.56 -13.09 3.99
N VAL A 56 6.86 -14.14 3.55
CA VAL A 56 7.49 -15.33 2.95
C VAL A 56 8.14 -14.98 1.62
N THR A 57 7.45 -14.24 0.75
CA THR A 57 8.01 -13.82 -0.54
C THR A 57 9.16 -12.83 -0.37
N THR A 58 9.06 -11.88 0.56
CA THR A 58 10.17 -10.98 0.88
C THR A 58 11.39 -11.75 1.36
N ALA A 59 11.23 -12.70 2.27
CA ALA A 59 12.34 -13.52 2.76
C ALA A 59 12.98 -14.36 1.64
N ALA A 60 12.16 -14.98 0.77
CA ALA A 60 12.65 -15.76 -0.35
C ALA A 60 13.42 -14.90 -1.36
N ILE A 61 12.87 -13.75 -1.75
CA ILE A 61 13.53 -12.84 -2.70
C ILE A 61 14.78 -12.23 -2.08
N ALA A 62 14.76 -11.83 -0.80
CA ALA A 62 15.93 -11.29 -0.12
C ALA A 62 17.07 -12.33 -0.07
N ALA A 63 16.76 -13.58 0.23
CA ALA A 63 17.76 -14.67 0.21
C ALA A 63 18.38 -14.87 -1.18
N ILE A 64 17.57 -14.80 -2.24
CA ILE A 64 18.08 -14.87 -3.61
C ILE A 64 18.98 -13.67 -3.91
N LEU A 65 18.54 -12.46 -3.57
CA LEU A 65 19.32 -11.24 -3.78
C LEU A 65 20.67 -11.30 -3.03
N GLU A 66 20.69 -11.77 -1.80
CA GLU A 66 21.90 -11.91 -1.02
C GLU A 66 22.91 -12.85 -1.69
N THR A 67 22.45 -13.98 -2.25
CA THR A 67 23.32 -14.93 -2.94
C THR A 67 23.85 -14.42 -4.28
N VAL A 68 23.06 -13.61 -5.00
CA VAL A 68 23.40 -13.12 -6.35
C VAL A 68 24.21 -11.83 -6.31
N THR A 69 23.89 -10.91 -5.39
CA THR A 69 24.47 -9.57 -5.40
C THR A 69 25.59 -9.36 -4.39
N ALA A 70 25.75 -10.28 -3.41
CA ALA A 70 26.63 -10.11 -2.25
C ALA A 70 26.42 -8.78 -1.50
N ALA A 71 25.22 -8.19 -1.61
CA ALA A 71 24.85 -6.96 -0.94
C ALA A 71 24.51 -7.25 0.55
N PRO A 72 24.60 -6.24 1.43
CA PRO A 72 24.27 -6.44 2.83
C PRO A 72 22.79 -6.86 3.00
N PRO A 73 22.48 -7.76 3.97
CA PRO A 73 21.14 -8.32 4.16
C PRO A 73 20.04 -7.26 4.26
N HIS A 74 20.31 -6.15 4.93
CA HIS A 74 19.39 -5.02 5.06
C HIS A 74 18.98 -4.44 3.70
N ALA A 75 19.94 -4.25 2.79
CA ALA A 75 19.66 -3.76 1.44
C ALA A 75 18.88 -4.80 0.60
N CYS A 76 19.20 -6.11 0.78
CA CYS A 76 18.47 -7.18 0.12
C CYS A 76 16.99 -7.21 0.54
N ILE A 77 16.71 -7.07 1.85
CA ILE A 77 15.35 -7.02 2.38
C ILE A 77 14.61 -5.78 1.85
N ALA A 78 15.23 -4.60 1.91
CA ALA A 78 14.62 -3.36 1.43
C ALA A 78 14.24 -3.46 -0.06
N ASN A 79 15.08 -4.06 -0.90
CA ASN A 79 14.78 -4.26 -2.31
C ASN A 79 13.79 -5.40 -2.58
N ALA A 80 13.71 -6.40 -1.71
CA ALA A 80 12.79 -7.53 -1.83
C ALA A 80 11.34 -7.13 -1.55
N ILE A 81 11.09 -6.22 -0.61
CA ILE A 81 9.73 -5.82 -0.21
C ILE A 81 8.89 -5.33 -1.39
N PRO A 82 9.30 -4.33 -2.19
CA PRO A 82 8.50 -3.87 -3.33
C PRO A 82 8.21 -4.96 -4.37
N LEU A 83 9.13 -5.91 -4.52
CA LEU A 83 8.97 -7.06 -5.43
C LEU A 83 8.01 -8.13 -4.88
N SER A 84 7.73 -8.09 -3.59
CA SER A 84 6.88 -9.06 -2.89
C SER A 84 5.44 -8.60 -2.75
N VAL A 85 5.17 -7.32 -2.96
CA VAL A 85 3.82 -6.74 -2.86
C VAL A 85 2.95 -7.21 -4.01
N ILE A 86 1.74 -7.67 -3.67
CA ILE A 86 0.72 -8.01 -4.68
C ILE A 86 0.05 -6.70 -5.11
N SER A 87 0.32 -6.28 -6.34
CA SER A 87 -0.26 -5.04 -6.89
C SER A 87 -1.77 -5.15 -7.06
N SER A 88 -2.54 -4.34 -6.35
CA SER A 88 -4.00 -4.24 -6.47
C SER A 88 -4.42 -3.80 -7.87
N ALA A 89 -3.66 -2.91 -8.51
CA ALA A 89 -3.90 -2.45 -9.87
C ALA A 89 -3.86 -3.59 -10.92
N VAL A 90 -3.18 -4.69 -10.63
CA VAL A 90 -3.12 -5.88 -11.48
C VAL A 90 -4.06 -6.97 -10.97
N ALA A 91 -4.08 -7.22 -9.66
CA ALA A 91 -4.83 -8.33 -9.07
C ALA A 91 -6.35 -8.14 -9.21
N ILE A 92 -6.88 -6.94 -8.95
CA ILE A 92 -8.32 -6.68 -8.98
C ILE A 92 -8.93 -6.87 -10.39
N PRO A 93 -8.39 -6.27 -11.47
CA PRO A 93 -8.88 -6.52 -12.81
C PRO A 93 -8.74 -7.99 -13.25
N SER A 94 -7.65 -8.65 -12.85
CA SER A 94 -7.40 -10.06 -13.18
C SER A 94 -8.40 -11.00 -12.48
N ALA A 95 -8.97 -10.60 -11.37
CA ALA A 95 -9.99 -11.34 -10.62
C ALA A 95 -11.41 -11.20 -11.20
N SER A 96 -11.60 -10.47 -12.30
CA SER A 96 -12.93 -10.18 -12.88
C SER A 96 -13.73 -11.44 -13.27
N GLY A 97 -13.04 -12.54 -13.63
CA GLY A 97 -13.65 -13.83 -13.98
C GLY A 97 -13.89 -14.78 -12.80
N LEU A 98 -13.55 -14.40 -11.59
CA LEU A 98 -13.71 -15.22 -10.39
C LEU A 98 -15.12 -15.09 -9.79
N LEU A 99 -15.47 -16.05 -8.92
CA LEU A 99 -16.69 -15.94 -8.11
C LEU A 99 -16.67 -14.69 -7.25
N PRO A 100 -17.81 -14.04 -6.94
CA PRO A 100 -17.88 -12.79 -6.20
C PRO A 100 -17.08 -12.80 -4.89
N GLN A 101 -17.17 -13.90 -4.14
CA GLN A 101 -16.41 -14.05 -2.88
C GLN A 101 -14.89 -14.14 -3.09
N GLN A 102 -14.46 -14.78 -4.18
CA GLN A 102 -13.04 -14.90 -4.51
C GLN A 102 -12.49 -13.55 -4.99
N LYS A 103 -13.24 -12.84 -5.83
CA LYS A 103 -12.91 -11.48 -6.26
C LYS A 103 -12.77 -10.56 -5.05
N GLU A 104 -13.74 -10.61 -4.13
CA GLU A 104 -13.70 -9.82 -2.90
C GLU A 104 -12.48 -10.16 -2.03
N PHE A 105 -12.11 -11.45 -1.93
CA PHE A 105 -10.91 -11.87 -1.20
C PHE A 105 -9.65 -11.29 -1.81
N VAL A 106 -9.49 -11.38 -3.14
CA VAL A 106 -8.34 -10.81 -3.85
C VAL A 106 -8.26 -9.29 -3.66
N THR A 107 -9.40 -8.61 -3.68
CA THR A 107 -9.46 -7.15 -3.45
C THR A 107 -8.95 -6.79 -2.05
N TYR A 108 -9.43 -7.48 -1.00
CA TYR A 108 -8.94 -7.24 0.36
C TYR A 108 -7.47 -7.60 0.52
N GLU A 109 -7.06 -8.76 0.01
CA GLU A 109 -5.68 -9.26 0.14
C GLU A 109 -4.68 -8.32 -0.54
N SER A 110 -4.94 -7.93 -1.80
CA SER A 110 -4.04 -7.03 -2.53
C SER A 110 -3.98 -5.64 -1.90
N SER A 111 -5.11 -5.08 -1.47
CA SER A 111 -5.13 -3.79 -0.76
C SER A 111 -4.37 -3.84 0.56
N PHE A 112 -4.49 -4.92 1.33
CA PHE A 112 -3.68 -5.11 2.54
C PHE A 112 -2.20 -5.29 2.21
N SER A 113 -1.87 -6.02 1.13
CA SER A 113 -0.49 -6.19 0.68
C SER A 113 0.17 -4.86 0.33
N ASP A 114 -0.52 -3.97 -0.37
CA ASP A 114 -0.02 -2.63 -0.70
C ASP A 114 0.27 -1.82 0.58
N ILE A 115 -0.67 -1.77 1.51
CA ILE A 115 -0.52 -1.03 2.77
C ILE A 115 0.61 -1.62 3.63
N LEU A 116 0.62 -2.93 3.81
CA LEU A 116 1.65 -3.63 4.60
C LEU A 116 3.03 -3.51 3.96
N GLY A 117 3.10 -3.55 2.63
CA GLY A 117 4.34 -3.35 1.89
C GLY A 117 4.96 -1.99 2.13
N ILE A 118 4.15 -0.92 2.08
CA ILE A 118 4.61 0.44 2.36
C ILE A 118 5.10 0.58 3.80
N ILE A 119 4.32 0.06 4.76
CA ILE A 119 4.67 0.11 6.19
C ILE A 119 5.98 -0.64 6.43
N LEU A 120 6.11 -1.86 5.90
CA LEU A 120 7.30 -2.69 6.07
C LEU A 120 8.52 -2.07 5.39
N PHE A 121 8.36 -1.56 4.16
CA PHE A 121 9.43 -0.89 3.44
C PHE A 121 9.93 0.34 4.19
N ASN A 122 9.03 1.22 4.61
CA ASN A 122 9.38 2.41 5.38
C ASN A 122 10.10 2.04 6.70
N PHE A 123 9.60 1.03 7.40
CA PHE A 123 10.22 0.53 8.62
C PHE A 123 11.67 0.04 8.40
N ILE A 124 11.89 -0.75 7.34
CA ILE A 124 13.23 -1.26 7.02
C ILE A 124 14.17 -0.12 6.62
N VAL A 125 13.73 0.79 5.74
CA VAL A 125 14.59 1.87 5.23
C VAL A 125 14.92 2.92 6.30
N THR A 126 14.04 3.14 7.26
CA THR A 126 14.23 4.16 8.29
C THR A 126 15.02 3.66 9.51
N ASN A 127 15.12 2.34 9.70
CA ASN A 127 15.75 1.75 10.88
C ASN A 127 16.89 0.81 10.51
N ASP A 128 18.13 1.19 10.79
CA ASP A 128 19.33 0.36 10.59
C ASP A 128 19.43 -0.80 11.59
N SER A 129 18.66 -0.76 12.68
CA SER A 129 18.68 -1.80 13.73
C SER A 129 17.28 -2.08 14.27
N PHE A 130 16.98 -3.38 14.43
CA PHE A 130 15.71 -3.85 14.98
C PHE A 130 15.72 -3.79 16.51
N GLY A 131 15.53 -2.61 17.09
CA GLY A 131 15.45 -2.41 18.54
C GLY A 131 14.04 -2.09 19.02
N ALA A 132 13.78 -2.17 20.33
CA ALA A 132 12.49 -1.80 20.92
C ALA A 132 12.06 -0.37 20.57
N GLY A 133 13.02 0.56 20.38
CA GLY A 133 12.77 1.93 19.95
C GLY A 133 12.22 2.01 18.52
N ALA A 134 12.72 1.17 17.60
CA ALA A 134 12.23 1.13 16.22
C ALA A 134 10.76 0.69 16.15
N PHE A 135 10.38 -0.32 16.93
CA PHE A 135 8.98 -0.76 17.03
C PHE A 135 8.09 0.27 17.70
N GLY A 136 8.61 1.04 18.67
CA GLY A 136 7.89 2.16 19.28
C GLY A 136 7.61 3.28 18.27
N HIS A 137 8.59 3.67 17.47
CA HIS A 137 8.42 4.62 16.36
C HIS A 137 7.40 4.14 15.33
N LEU A 138 7.52 2.90 14.86
CA LEU A 138 6.57 2.31 13.93
C LEU A 138 5.13 2.35 14.46
N SER A 139 4.93 1.97 15.71
CA SER A 139 3.60 2.00 16.34
C SER A 139 3.03 3.43 16.39
N MET A 140 3.87 4.41 16.68
CA MET A 140 3.48 5.82 16.75
C MET A 140 3.13 6.37 15.35
N GLU A 141 3.90 6.00 14.33
CA GLU A 141 3.63 6.35 12.93
C GLU A 141 2.30 5.76 12.45
N ILE A 142 2.05 4.47 12.72
CA ILE A 142 0.79 3.83 12.36
C ILE A 142 -0.40 4.51 13.05
N ILE A 143 -0.30 4.79 14.33
CA ILE A 143 -1.35 5.50 15.09
C ILE A 143 -1.59 6.90 14.50
N ALA A 144 -0.52 7.65 14.21
CA ALA A 144 -0.62 8.98 13.62
C ALA A 144 -1.31 8.95 12.25
N VAL A 145 -0.95 8.00 11.38
CA VAL A 145 -1.58 7.82 10.06
C VAL A 145 -3.05 7.45 10.20
N LEU A 146 -3.41 6.54 11.13
CA LEU A 146 -4.80 6.17 11.37
C LEU A 146 -5.64 7.34 11.87
N LEU A 147 -5.11 8.15 12.80
CA LEU A 147 -5.78 9.34 13.31
C LEU A 147 -5.96 10.39 12.20
N LEU A 148 -4.91 10.66 11.43
CA LEU A 148 -4.97 11.60 10.30
C LEU A 148 -5.98 11.14 9.26
N SER A 149 -5.98 9.86 8.91
CA SER A 149 -6.93 9.24 7.98
C SER A 149 -8.37 9.37 8.47
N ALA A 150 -8.62 9.12 9.76
CA ALA A 150 -9.95 9.26 10.36
C ALA A 150 -10.45 10.73 10.29
N VAL A 151 -9.59 11.69 10.63
CA VAL A 151 -9.91 13.12 10.54
C VAL A 151 -10.21 13.54 9.10
N PHE A 152 -9.38 13.09 8.15
CA PHE A 152 -9.56 13.42 6.74
C PHE A 152 -10.83 12.79 6.16
N SER A 153 -11.12 11.54 6.52
CA SER A 153 -12.36 10.85 6.13
C SER A 153 -13.60 11.55 6.69
N MET A 154 -13.55 12.00 7.94
CA MET A 154 -14.66 12.74 8.56
C MET A 154 -14.88 14.10 7.88
N ALA A 155 -13.80 14.80 7.53
CA ALA A 155 -13.85 16.06 6.79
C ALA A 155 -14.45 15.86 5.39
N LEU A 156 -14.04 14.79 4.67
CA LEU A 156 -14.61 14.42 3.37
C LEU A 156 -16.11 14.10 3.45
N LEU A 157 -16.50 13.26 4.40
CA LEU A 157 -17.92 12.92 4.60
C LEU A 157 -18.76 14.14 4.93
N TRP A 158 -18.24 15.06 5.75
CA TRP A 158 -18.92 16.31 6.08
C TRP A 158 -19.08 17.20 4.84
N THR A 159 -18.02 17.32 4.02
CA THR A 159 -18.04 18.11 2.78
C THR A 159 -19.01 17.52 1.75
N LEU A 160 -18.96 16.19 1.52
CA LEU A 160 -19.87 15.49 0.63
C LEU A 160 -21.32 15.55 1.12
N GLY A 161 -21.54 15.47 2.43
CA GLY A 161 -22.87 15.64 3.04
C GLY A 161 -23.47 17.03 2.75
N ARG A 162 -22.63 18.09 2.74
CA ARG A 162 -23.08 19.44 2.36
C ARG A 162 -23.41 19.57 0.87
N ILE A 163 -22.64 18.93 0.01
CA ILE A 163 -22.82 18.99 -1.45
C ILE A 163 -24.12 18.27 -1.85
N LYS A 164 -24.45 17.13 -1.25
CA LYS A 164 -25.71 16.40 -1.51
C LYS A 164 -26.96 17.23 -1.24
N HIS A 165 -26.92 18.20 -0.34
CA HIS A 165 -28.03 19.11 -0.10
C HIS A 165 -28.23 20.18 -1.20
N HIS A 166 -27.20 20.41 -2.05
CA HIS A 166 -27.26 21.42 -3.12
C HIS A 166 -27.49 20.86 -4.53
N VAL A 167 -27.31 19.57 -4.72
CA VAL A 167 -27.49 18.91 -6.03
C VAL A 167 -28.76 18.07 -5.97
N LYS A 168 -29.89 18.66 -6.29
CA LYS A 168 -31.07 17.91 -6.72
C LYS A 168 -30.77 17.36 -8.10
N PHE A 169 -30.47 16.05 -8.17
CA PHE A 169 -30.54 15.36 -9.44
C PHE A 169 -31.99 15.34 -9.91
N PHE A 170 -32.25 15.98 -11.06
CA PHE A 170 -33.43 15.79 -11.84
C PHE A 170 -33.46 14.40 -12.44
#